data_bd55671726562c88bb21248dd20dbe63
#
_entry.id   bd55671726562c88bb21248dd20dbe63
#
_cell.length_a   1.000
_cell.length_b   1.000
_cell.length_c   1.000
_cell.angle_alpha   90.00
_cell.angle_beta   90.00
_cell.angle_gamma   90.00
#
_symmetry.space_group_name_H-M   'P 1'
#
loop_
_entity.id
_entity.type
_entity.pdbx_description
1 polymer ?
#
loop_
_entity_poly.entity_id
_entity_poly.type
_entity_poly.pdbx_seq_one_letter_code
_entity_poly.pdbx_strand_id
1 'polypeptide(L)'
;MRKHESLYLAFWVVRIREFRTKMNLSQEKLAEKLHVNTRNYQKLERGVHKPSAITIIPFLYLLSDQEIISFTRSFGQMVEKAHSQEVA
;
A
#
# COMPACT_ATOMS: atom_id res chain seq x y z
N MET A 1 -3.88 18.10 -7.10
CA MET A 1 -3.34 17.01 -6.26
C MET A 1 -3.48 17.35 -4.78
N ARG A 2 -3.87 16.41 -3.99
CA ARG A 2 -3.97 16.63 -2.55
C ARG A 2 -2.60 16.78 -1.93
N LYS A 3 -2.50 17.57 -0.88
CA LYS A 3 -1.22 17.94 -0.28
C LYS A 3 -0.40 16.76 0.15
N HIS A 4 -0.65 15.77 0.71
CA HIS A 4 0.23 14.68 1.16
C HIS A 4 0.10 13.41 0.33
N GLU A 5 -0.45 13.53 -0.87
CA GLU A 5 -0.74 12.37 -1.70
C GLU A 5 0.48 11.54 -2.03
N SER A 6 1.60 12.19 -2.36
CA SER A 6 2.83 11.47 -2.69
C SER A 6 3.38 10.70 -1.50
N LEU A 7 3.19 11.24 -0.29
CA LEU A 7 3.62 10.56 0.94
C LEU A 7 2.78 9.30 1.18
N TYR A 8 1.48 9.40 0.98
CA TYR A 8 0.57 8.27 1.15
C TYR A 8 0.89 7.18 0.14
N LEU A 9 1.15 7.58 -1.10
CA LEU A 9 1.49 6.64 -2.15
C LEU A 9 2.82 5.94 -1.88
N ALA A 10 3.82 6.68 -1.41
CA ALA A 10 5.11 6.10 -1.05
C ALA A 10 4.96 5.06 0.07
N PHE A 11 4.13 5.35 1.07
CA PHE A 11 3.86 4.40 2.15
C PHE A 11 3.29 3.10 1.59
N TRP A 12 2.29 3.21 0.72
CA TRP A 12 1.65 2.06 0.09
C TRP A 12 2.66 1.22 -0.70
N VAL A 13 3.49 1.87 -1.51
CA VAL A 13 4.48 1.18 -2.33
C VAL A 13 5.45 0.38 -1.48
N VAL A 14 5.95 0.97 -0.40
CA VAL A 14 6.88 0.28 0.49
C VAL A 14 6.20 -0.93 1.14
N ARG A 15 4.98 -0.78 1.61
CA ARG A 15 4.29 -1.86 2.31
C ARG A 15 3.97 -3.04 1.38
N ILE A 16 3.52 -2.77 0.16
CA ILE A 16 3.17 -3.85 -0.75
C ILE A 16 4.41 -4.60 -1.22
N ARG A 17 5.53 -3.90 -1.42
CA ARG A 17 6.80 -4.53 -1.77
C ARG A 17 7.32 -5.39 -0.63
N GLU A 18 7.27 -4.89 0.58
CA GLU A 18 7.70 -5.65 1.76
C GLU A 18 6.89 -6.93 1.91
N PHE A 19 5.59 -6.84 1.75
CA PHE A 19 4.72 -8.01 1.82
C PHE A 19 5.10 -9.04 0.75
N ARG A 20 5.24 -8.57 -0.50
CA ARG A 20 5.56 -9.46 -1.61
C ARG A 20 6.89 -10.18 -1.38
N THR A 21 7.91 -9.44 -0.96
CA THR A 21 9.23 -10.01 -0.69
C THR A 21 9.19 -10.99 0.47
N LYS A 22 8.52 -10.63 1.54
CA LYS A 22 8.39 -11.47 2.74
C LYS A 22 7.72 -12.80 2.40
N MET A 23 6.69 -12.76 1.55
CA MET A 23 5.94 -13.95 1.16
C MET A 23 6.59 -14.69 0.01
N ASN A 24 7.70 -14.18 -0.50
CA ASN A 24 8.45 -14.77 -1.61
C ASN A 24 7.55 -14.95 -2.85
N LEU A 25 6.75 -13.92 -3.14
CA LEU A 25 5.86 -13.93 -4.29
C LEU A 25 6.46 -13.15 -5.46
N SER A 26 6.21 -13.64 -6.68
CA SER A 26 6.51 -12.85 -7.87
C SER A 26 5.48 -11.76 -8.02
N GLN A 27 5.77 -10.75 -8.84
CA GLN A 27 4.80 -9.71 -9.16
C GLN A 27 3.54 -10.31 -9.78
N GLU A 28 3.74 -11.29 -10.67
CA GLU A 28 2.62 -11.98 -11.31
C GLU A 28 1.73 -12.70 -10.30
N LYS A 29 2.34 -13.39 -9.33
CA LYS A 29 1.58 -14.11 -8.31
C LYS A 29 0.81 -13.17 -7.40
N LEU A 30 1.40 -12.07 -6.98
CA LEU A 30 0.68 -11.13 -6.14
C LEU A 30 -0.44 -10.43 -6.93
N ALA A 31 -0.19 -10.10 -8.19
CA ALA A 31 -1.22 -9.53 -9.05
C ALA A 31 -2.43 -10.46 -9.13
N GLU A 32 -2.17 -11.77 -9.30
CA GLU A 32 -3.23 -12.77 -9.33
C GLU A 32 -4.04 -12.78 -8.04
N LYS A 33 -3.36 -12.73 -6.89
CA LYS A 33 -4.02 -12.72 -5.59
C LYS A 33 -4.85 -11.46 -5.35
N LEU A 34 -4.44 -10.35 -5.96
CA LEU A 34 -5.15 -9.08 -5.83
C LEU A 34 -6.22 -8.89 -6.92
N HIS A 35 -6.34 -9.85 -7.83
CA HIS A 35 -7.31 -9.80 -8.93
C HIS A 35 -7.08 -8.63 -9.87
N VAL A 36 -5.80 -8.28 -10.10
CA VAL A 36 -5.41 -7.27 -11.07
C VAL A 36 -4.46 -7.91 -12.08
N ASN A 37 -4.36 -7.34 -13.28
CA ASN A 37 -3.40 -7.89 -14.24
C ASN A 37 -1.98 -7.46 -13.84
N THR A 38 -0.99 -8.22 -14.31
CA THR A 38 0.39 -8.01 -13.93
C THR A 38 0.91 -6.62 -14.28
N ARG A 39 0.52 -6.10 -15.44
CA ARG A 39 0.95 -4.79 -15.88
C ARG A 39 0.44 -3.69 -14.93
N ASN A 40 -0.82 -3.77 -14.54
CA ASN A 40 -1.39 -2.81 -13.59
C ASN A 40 -0.74 -2.95 -12.22
N TYR A 41 -0.47 -4.18 -11.80
CA TYR A 41 0.23 -4.40 -10.54
C TYR A 41 1.62 -3.75 -10.55
N GLN A 42 2.35 -3.89 -11.64
CA GLN A 42 3.67 -3.28 -11.77
C GLN A 42 3.62 -1.77 -11.63
N LYS A 43 2.57 -1.15 -12.19
CA LYS A 43 2.37 0.30 -12.05
C LYS A 43 2.07 0.70 -10.60
N LEU A 44 1.30 -0.13 -9.88
CA LEU A 44 1.05 0.11 -8.46
C LEU A 44 2.34 0.04 -7.66
N GLU A 45 3.16 -0.96 -7.92
CA GLU A 45 4.40 -1.16 -7.18
C GLU A 45 5.44 -0.08 -7.46
N ARG A 46 5.39 0.52 -8.66
CA ARG A 46 6.28 1.63 -9.01
C ARG A 46 5.76 3.00 -8.56
N GLY A 47 4.56 3.04 -7.99
CA GLY A 47 3.98 4.29 -7.55
C GLY A 47 3.44 5.16 -8.68
N VAL A 48 3.20 4.57 -9.85
CA VAL A 48 2.65 5.30 -10.99
C VAL A 48 1.13 5.45 -10.87
N HIS A 49 0.47 4.44 -10.31
CA HIS A 49 -0.98 4.46 -10.09
C HIS A 49 -1.28 4.38 -8.60
N LYS A 50 -2.31 5.08 -8.18
CA LYS A 50 -2.82 4.99 -6.83
C LYS A 50 -3.68 3.74 -6.71
N PRO A 51 -3.58 2.99 -5.59
CA PRO A 51 -4.47 1.86 -5.40
C PRO A 51 -5.89 2.34 -5.10
N SER A 52 -6.87 1.65 -5.64
CA SER A 52 -8.26 1.89 -5.31
C SER A 52 -8.68 0.98 -4.16
N ALA A 53 -9.88 1.20 -3.63
CA ALA A 53 -10.42 0.32 -2.59
C ALA A 53 -10.51 -1.12 -3.06
N ILE A 54 -10.80 -1.33 -4.35
CA ILE A 54 -10.90 -2.67 -4.93
C ILE A 54 -9.56 -3.41 -4.87
N THR A 55 -8.45 -2.68 -4.83
CA THR A 55 -7.11 -3.26 -4.69
C THR A 55 -6.70 -3.36 -3.21
N ILE A 56 -6.98 -2.32 -2.44
CA ILE A 56 -6.57 -2.26 -1.03
C ILE A 56 -7.25 -3.33 -0.19
N ILE A 57 -8.55 -3.53 -0.36
CA ILE A 57 -9.29 -4.50 0.45
C ILE A 57 -8.78 -5.94 0.24
N PRO A 58 -8.59 -6.42 -1.00
CA PRO A 58 -7.98 -7.73 -1.20
C PRO A 58 -6.57 -7.83 -0.62
N PHE A 59 -5.79 -6.74 -0.67
CA PHE A 59 -4.47 -6.73 -0.05
C PHE A 59 -4.57 -6.95 1.45
N LEU A 60 -5.46 -6.22 2.12
CA LEU A 60 -5.67 -6.38 3.56
C LEU A 60 -6.12 -7.80 3.91
N TYR A 61 -6.94 -8.40 3.06
CA TYR A 61 -7.39 -9.77 3.26
C TYR A 61 -6.23 -10.76 3.31
N LEU A 62 -5.17 -10.50 2.55
CA LEU A 62 -4.00 -11.37 2.51
C LEU A 62 -3.11 -11.24 3.75
N LEU A 63 -3.25 -10.14 4.49
CA LEU A 63 -2.45 -9.90 5.69
C LEU A 63 -3.02 -10.67 6.89
N SER A 64 -2.15 -10.99 7.85
CA SER A 64 -2.61 -11.50 9.14
C SER A 64 -3.28 -10.37 9.91
N ASP A 65 -4.02 -10.73 10.96
CA ASP A 65 -4.67 -9.73 11.83
C ASP A 65 -3.65 -8.75 12.39
N GLN A 66 -2.52 -9.25 12.85
CA GLN A 66 -1.45 -8.44 13.37
C GLN A 66 -0.90 -7.47 12.32
N GLU A 67 -0.74 -7.95 11.10
CA GLU A 67 -0.23 -7.12 10.00
C GLU A 67 -1.24 -6.04 9.61
N ILE A 68 -2.53 -6.35 9.64
CA ILE A 68 -3.58 -5.36 9.37
C ILE A 68 -3.52 -4.24 10.39
N ILE A 69 -3.42 -4.61 11.67
CA ILE A 69 -3.33 -3.62 12.75
C ILE A 69 -2.08 -2.75 12.58
N SER A 70 -0.94 -3.38 12.34
CA SER A 70 0.32 -2.67 12.17
C SER A 70 0.28 -1.71 10.98
N PHE A 71 -0.25 -2.17 9.86
CA PHE A 71 -0.39 -1.36 8.66
C PHE A 71 -1.25 -0.13 8.93
N THR A 72 -2.41 -0.35 9.54
CA THR A 72 -3.36 0.73 9.80
C THR A 72 -2.79 1.74 10.79
N ARG A 73 -2.16 1.27 11.85
CA ARG A 73 -1.55 2.15 12.86
C ARG A 73 -0.41 2.97 12.28
N SER A 74 0.47 2.32 11.51
CA SER A 74 1.61 3.02 10.89
C SER A 74 1.14 4.09 9.91
N PHE A 75 0.13 3.77 9.11
CA PHE A 75 -0.44 4.73 8.17
C PHE A 75 -1.06 5.91 8.91
N GLY A 76 -1.87 5.62 9.93
CA GLY A 76 -2.51 6.67 10.72
C GLY A 76 -1.53 7.59 11.40
N GLN A 77 -0.46 7.04 11.97
CA GLN A 77 0.58 7.84 12.60
C GLN A 77 1.29 8.73 11.59
N MET A 78 1.56 8.21 10.39
CA MET A 78 2.18 9.00 9.33
C MET A 78 1.28 10.17 8.92
N VAL A 79 -0.01 9.91 8.76
CA VAL A 79 -0.97 10.95 8.39
C VAL A 79 -1.06 12.03 9.46
N GLU A 80 -1.17 11.63 10.72
CA GLU A 80 -1.23 12.58 11.84
C GLU A 80 0.03 13.44 11.93
N LYS A 81 1.19 12.82 11.77
CA LYS A 81 2.45 13.54 11.80
C LYS A 81 2.54 14.58 10.67
N ALA A 82 2.12 14.21 9.46
CA ALA A 82 2.14 15.11 8.33
C ALA A 82 1.23 16.32 8.55
N HIS A 83 0.03 16.09 9.09
CA HIS A 83 -0.91 17.17 9.36
C HIS A 83 -0.46 18.05 10.54
N SER A 84 0.15 17.46 11.55
CA SER A 84 0.72 18.21 12.67
C SER A 84 1.79 19.20 12.22
N GLN A 85 2.65 18.76 11.31
CA GLN A 85 3.70 19.63 10.77
C GLN A 85 3.14 20.80 9.97
N GLU A 86 1.98 20.61 9.35
CA GLU A 86 1.28 21.66 8.62
C GLU A 86 0.78 22.77 9.54
N VAL A 87 0.26 22.36 10.67
CA VAL A 87 -0.39 23.29 11.61
C VAL A 87 0.65 24.08 12.42
N ALA A 88 1.80 23.48 12.64
CA ALA A 88 2.86 24.13 13.34
C ALA A 88 3.50 25.24 12.52
#